data_9a0ccbbc9265dbb44f51a6d36e49521c
#
_entry.id   9a0ccbbc9265dbb44f51a6d36e49521c
#
_cell.length_a   1.000
_cell.length_b   1.000
_cell.length_c   1.000
_cell.angle_alpha   90.00
_cell.angle_beta   90.00
_cell.angle_gamma   90.00
#
_symmetry.space_group_name_H-M   'P 1'
#
loop_
_entity.id
_entity.type
_entity.pdbx_description
1 polymer ?
#
loop_
_entity_poly.entity_id
_entity_poly.type
_entity_poly.pdbx_seq_one_letter_code
_entity_poly.pdbx_strand_id
1 'polypeptide(L)'
;ISGLFGVYRNFGYDNVQLVDGKVSFLKTCDTWKQVLQYMNTMYTEGLLDNEVFTQTSDMSIGKISSGNIGVFGLSSDDLFSSVSDQYIALAPVDSGNGLKPVIALESNFMGNNTFITSADESPWVSFRLLDYFFTYEGSMTVGCFNEDLIGVTCQKTESGWDYSEAMLNDERGVAVAVGEACPLP
;
A
#
# COMPACT_ATOMS: atom_id res chain seq x y z
N ILE A 1 -13.16 5.25 -3.44
CA ILE A 1 -14.52 5.81 -3.58
C ILE A 1 -14.87 6.69 -2.38
N SER A 2 -14.71 6.21 -1.13
CA SER A 2 -15.06 7.00 0.07
C SER A 2 -14.37 8.37 0.12
N GLY A 3 -13.14 8.47 -0.36
CA GLY A 3 -12.41 9.73 -0.46
C GLY A 3 -13.08 10.79 -1.34
N LEU A 4 -13.84 10.39 -2.36
CA LEU A 4 -14.60 11.31 -3.21
C LEU A 4 -15.68 12.07 -2.43
N PHE A 5 -16.14 11.50 -1.34
CA PHE A 5 -17.17 12.08 -0.48
C PHE A 5 -16.56 12.72 0.78
N GLY A 6 -15.27 13.02 0.78
CA GLY A 6 -14.59 13.60 1.93
C GLY A 6 -14.50 12.66 3.15
N VAL A 7 -14.75 11.37 2.94
CA VAL A 7 -14.72 10.37 4.01
C VAL A 7 -13.33 9.76 4.05
N TYR A 8 -12.60 10.08 5.10
CA TYR A 8 -11.30 9.50 5.37
C TYR A 8 -11.46 8.12 6.00
N ARG A 9 -11.05 7.09 5.26
CA ARG A 9 -10.88 5.76 5.82
C ARG A 9 -9.43 5.63 6.26
N ASN A 10 -9.21 5.62 7.56
CA ASN A 10 -7.91 5.21 8.07
C ASN A 10 -7.67 3.75 7.67
N PHE A 11 -6.46 3.40 7.25
CA PHE A 11 -6.08 2.02 6.95
C PHE A 11 -6.12 1.11 8.20
N GLY A 12 -6.42 1.66 9.36
CA GLY A 12 -6.76 0.92 10.56
C GLY A 12 -8.17 0.33 10.49
N TYR A 13 -8.37 -0.76 11.19
CA TYR A 13 -9.64 -1.52 11.27
C TYR A 13 -10.80 -0.74 11.91
N ASP A 14 -10.58 0.51 12.30
CA ASP A 14 -11.40 1.14 13.31
C ASP A 14 -12.65 1.80 12.78
N ASN A 15 -12.81 2.02 11.50
CA ASN A 15 -14.00 2.71 10.94
C ASN A 15 -14.48 3.90 11.79
N VAL A 16 -13.58 4.49 12.56
CA VAL A 16 -13.83 5.57 13.51
C VAL A 16 -13.17 6.82 12.98
N GLN A 17 -13.84 7.94 13.04
CA GLN A 17 -13.33 9.24 12.67
C GLN A 17 -13.54 10.26 13.79
N LEU A 18 -12.67 11.26 13.83
CA LEU A 18 -12.83 12.41 14.70
C LEU A 18 -13.38 13.58 13.88
N VAL A 19 -14.59 14.01 14.20
CA VAL A 19 -15.24 15.15 13.55
C VAL A 19 -15.58 16.18 14.63
N ASP A 20 -15.06 17.38 14.50
CA ASP A 20 -15.27 18.47 15.45
C ASP A 20 -14.98 18.08 16.93
N GLY A 21 -13.92 17.31 17.14
CA GLY A 21 -13.53 16.84 18.46
C GLY A 21 -14.40 15.70 19.03
N LYS A 22 -15.34 15.18 18.24
CA LYS A 22 -16.19 14.04 18.62
C LYS A 22 -15.84 12.80 17.84
N VAL A 23 -15.72 11.70 18.56
CA VAL A 23 -15.54 10.39 17.94
C VAL A 23 -16.88 9.92 17.34
N SER A 24 -16.86 9.56 16.06
CA SER A 24 -18.02 9.01 15.38
C SER A 24 -17.66 7.74 14.62
N PHE A 25 -18.61 6.83 14.51
CA PHE A 25 -18.45 5.60 13.74
C PHE A 25 -18.80 5.88 12.26
N LEU A 26 -17.83 5.70 11.39
CA LEU A 26 -17.93 6.08 9.99
C LEU A 26 -19.18 5.51 9.28
N LYS A 27 -19.47 4.24 9.54
CA LYS A 27 -20.57 3.53 8.85
C LYS A 27 -21.98 3.99 9.25
N THR A 28 -22.10 4.82 10.27
CA THR A 28 -23.38 5.39 10.73
C THR A 28 -23.60 6.84 10.29
N CYS A 29 -22.62 7.46 9.63
CA CYS A 29 -22.77 8.84 9.18
C CYS A 29 -23.53 8.94 7.84
N ASP A 30 -24.19 10.07 7.63
CA ASP A 30 -24.99 10.32 6.40
C ASP A 30 -24.12 10.30 5.14
N THR A 31 -22.88 10.75 5.24
CA THR A 31 -21.93 10.71 4.12
C THR A 31 -21.61 9.28 3.71
N TRP A 32 -21.53 8.33 4.64
CA TRP A 32 -21.34 6.93 4.30
C TRP A 32 -22.55 6.35 3.55
N LYS A 33 -23.74 6.77 3.90
CA LYS A 33 -24.95 6.41 3.14
C LYS A 33 -24.87 6.88 1.68
N GLN A 34 -24.37 8.09 1.44
CA GLN A 34 -24.15 8.59 0.08
C GLN A 34 -23.11 7.76 -0.68
N VAL A 35 -22.01 7.37 -0.01
CA VAL A 35 -21.01 6.45 -0.60
C VAL A 35 -21.66 5.14 -1.03
N LEU A 36 -22.47 4.53 -0.16
CA LEU A 36 -23.17 3.28 -0.48
C LEU A 36 -24.18 3.43 -1.61
N GLN A 37 -24.91 4.53 -1.66
CA GLN A 37 -25.83 4.82 -2.77
C GLN A 37 -25.08 4.95 -4.10
N TYR A 38 -23.96 5.65 -4.10
CA TYR A 38 -23.10 5.79 -5.28
C TYR A 38 -22.53 4.43 -5.73
N MET A 39 -22.01 3.64 -4.80
CA MET A 39 -21.52 2.29 -5.11
C MET A 39 -22.63 1.39 -5.66
N ASN A 40 -23.84 1.49 -5.13
CA ASN A 40 -24.98 0.73 -5.65
C ASN A 40 -25.32 1.14 -7.09
N THR A 41 -25.31 2.44 -7.40
CA THR A 41 -25.50 2.93 -8.77
C THR A 41 -24.43 2.37 -9.70
N MET A 42 -23.16 2.46 -9.33
CA MET A 42 -22.06 1.89 -10.14
C MET A 42 -22.21 0.38 -10.36
N TYR A 43 -22.65 -0.34 -9.34
CA TYR A 43 -22.88 -1.79 -9.45
C TYR A 43 -24.04 -2.12 -10.39
N THR A 44 -25.16 -1.41 -10.28
CA THR A 44 -26.35 -1.64 -11.13
C THR A 44 -26.14 -1.21 -12.58
N GLU A 45 -25.27 -0.25 -12.81
CA GLU A 45 -24.88 0.20 -14.16
C GLU A 45 -23.73 -0.66 -14.78
N GLY A 46 -23.24 -1.64 -14.06
CA GLY A 46 -22.15 -2.53 -14.51
C GLY A 46 -20.77 -1.86 -14.54
N LEU A 47 -20.59 -0.73 -13.86
CA LEU A 47 -19.33 -0.02 -13.75
C LEU A 47 -18.44 -0.56 -12.64
N LEU A 48 -19.01 -1.26 -11.69
CA LEU A 48 -18.29 -1.96 -10.62
C LEU A 48 -18.26 -3.45 -10.94
N ASP A 49 -17.11 -4.07 -10.71
CA ASP A 49 -16.95 -5.51 -10.94
C ASP A 49 -18.06 -6.31 -10.22
N ASN A 50 -18.77 -7.15 -10.95
CA ASN A 50 -19.87 -7.94 -10.39
C ASN A 50 -19.42 -8.92 -9.32
N GLU A 51 -18.15 -9.33 -9.34
CA GLU A 51 -17.55 -10.23 -8.35
C GLU A 51 -16.94 -9.50 -7.15
N VAL A 52 -17.11 -8.19 -7.05
CA VAL A 52 -16.51 -7.35 -5.99
C VAL A 52 -16.74 -7.87 -4.56
N PHE A 53 -17.82 -8.62 -4.33
CA PHE A 53 -18.15 -9.18 -3.01
C PHE A 53 -17.60 -10.59 -2.79
N THR A 54 -17.11 -11.27 -3.82
CA THR A 54 -16.75 -12.70 -3.79
C THR A 54 -15.32 -12.96 -4.25
N GLN A 55 -14.73 -12.03 -4.99
CA GLN A 55 -13.37 -12.22 -5.51
C GLN A 55 -12.32 -12.14 -4.39
N THR A 56 -11.26 -12.91 -4.57
CA THR A 56 -10.05 -12.83 -3.75
C THR A 56 -9.11 -11.74 -4.27
N SER A 57 -8.11 -11.38 -3.49
CA SER A 57 -7.06 -10.45 -3.93
C SER A 57 -6.35 -10.93 -5.20
N ASP A 58 -6.02 -12.23 -5.27
CA ASP A 58 -5.34 -12.82 -6.44
C ASP A 58 -6.20 -12.75 -7.70
N MET A 59 -7.50 -12.99 -7.57
CA MET A 59 -8.44 -12.82 -8.69
C MET A 59 -8.48 -11.36 -9.17
N SER A 60 -8.49 -10.42 -8.25
CA SER A 60 -8.45 -8.99 -8.57
C SER A 60 -7.16 -8.60 -9.29
N ILE A 61 -6.00 -9.04 -8.78
CA ILE A 61 -4.69 -8.80 -9.39
C ILE A 61 -4.63 -9.43 -10.79
N GLY A 62 -5.13 -10.66 -10.95
CA GLY A 62 -5.21 -11.31 -12.26
C GLY A 62 -6.05 -10.54 -13.29
N LYS A 63 -7.16 -9.93 -12.86
CA LYS A 63 -7.98 -9.07 -13.73
C LYS A 63 -7.27 -7.78 -14.11
N ILE A 64 -6.53 -7.16 -13.20
CA ILE A 64 -5.71 -5.97 -13.47
C ILE A 64 -4.63 -6.32 -14.48
N SER A 65 -3.86 -7.39 -14.22
CA SER A 65 -2.76 -7.85 -15.09
C SER A 65 -3.22 -8.26 -16.49
N SER A 66 -4.49 -8.65 -16.65
CA SER A 66 -5.07 -8.95 -17.96
C SER A 66 -5.67 -7.72 -18.68
N GLY A 67 -5.57 -6.51 -18.11
CA GLY A 67 -6.10 -5.28 -18.69
C GLY A 67 -7.63 -5.15 -18.66
N ASN A 68 -8.31 -5.98 -17.85
CA ASN A 68 -9.78 -5.99 -17.80
C ASN A 68 -10.37 -5.00 -16.79
N ILE A 69 -9.54 -4.26 -16.07
CA ILE A 69 -9.96 -3.25 -15.10
C ILE A 69 -9.38 -1.90 -15.49
N GLY A 70 -10.25 -0.93 -15.74
CA GLY A 70 -9.83 0.43 -16.12
C GLY A 70 -9.43 1.33 -14.95
N VAL A 71 -10.02 1.13 -13.77
CA VAL A 71 -9.72 1.93 -12.56
C VAL A 71 -9.75 1.03 -11.34
N PHE A 72 -8.70 1.08 -10.56
CA PHE A 72 -8.59 0.31 -9.32
C PHE A 72 -7.79 1.08 -8.26
N GLY A 73 -7.79 0.60 -7.03
CA GLY A 73 -6.97 1.11 -5.95
C GLY A 73 -6.13 -0.01 -5.37
N LEU A 74 -4.83 0.10 -5.54
CA LEU A 74 -3.83 -0.75 -4.90
C LEU A 74 -2.76 0.11 -4.26
N SER A 75 -2.07 -0.46 -3.28
CA SER A 75 -0.99 0.22 -2.56
C SER A 75 0.36 0.11 -3.24
N SER A 76 0.52 -0.82 -4.18
CA SER A 76 1.79 -1.08 -4.86
C SER A 76 1.56 -1.54 -6.30
N ASP A 77 2.39 -1.07 -7.21
CA ASP A 77 2.42 -1.48 -8.63
C ASP A 77 3.20 -2.79 -8.85
N ASP A 78 3.95 -3.26 -7.87
CA ASP A 78 4.69 -4.53 -7.91
C ASP A 78 3.78 -5.73 -8.24
N LEU A 79 2.50 -5.63 -7.84
CA LEU A 79 1.52 -6.70 -8.02
C LEU A 79 0.99 -6.82 -9.47
N PHE A 80 1.26 -5.83 -10.31
CA PHE A 80 0.85 -5.81 -11.72
C PHE A 80 1.92 -5.22 -12.64
N SER A 81 3.19 -5.41 -12.28
CA SER A 81 4.37 -4.84 -12.95
C SER A 81 4.38 -5.07 -14.46
N SER A 82 3.86 -6.20 -14.94
CA SER A 82 3.80 -6.53 -16.38
C SER A 82 2.94 -5.58 -17.22
N VAL A 83 2.07 -4.79 -16.60
CA VAL A 83 1.14 -3.85 -17.25
C VAL A 83 1.14 -2.48 -16.59
N SER A 84 2.07 -2.21 -15.67
CA SER A 84 2.14 -0.95 -14.90
C SER A 84 2.28 0.28 -15.79
N ASP A 85 2.97 0.16 -16.93
CA ASP A 85 3.15 1.21 -17.94
C ASP A 85 1.84 1.62 -18.64
N GLN A 86 0.79 0.79 -18.54
CA GLN A 86 -0.52 1.06 -19.11
C GLN A 86 -1.42 1.86 -18.17
N TYR A 87 -1.02 2.06 -16.94
CA TYR A 87 -1.79 2.76 -15.91
C TYR A 87 -1.08 4.01 -15.42
N ILE A 88 -1.86 4.98 -15.00
CA ILE A 88 -1.36 6.21 -14.40
C ILE A 88 -2.02 6.45 -13.04
N ALA A 89 -1.29 7.03 -12.11
CA ALA A 89 -1.86 7.45 -10.84
C ALA A 89 -2.84 8.61 -11.06
N LEU A 90 -4.05 8.47 -10.55
CA LEU A 90 -5.06 9.52 -10.58
C LEU A 90 -4.95 10.42 -9.36
N ALA A 91 -4.91 11.72 -9.59
CA ALA A 91 -5.12 12.69 -8.52
C ALA A 91 -6.55 12.52 -7.93
N PRO A 92 -6.77 12.95 -6.68
CA PRO A 92 -8.10 12.94 -6.08
C PRO A 92 -9.11 13.66 -6.97
N VAL A 93 -10.15 12.95 -7.37
CA VAL A 93 -11.19 13.46 -8.28
C VAL A 93 -12.24 14.19 -7.46
N ASP A 94 -12.69 15.35 -7.94
CA ASP A 94 -13.81 16.07 -7.35
C ASP A 94 -15.14 15.36 -7.71
N SER A 95 -15.91 15.02 -6.70
CA SER A 95 -17.22 14.38 -6.88
C SER A 95 -18.34 15.35 -7.33
N GLY A 96 -18.06 16.65 -7.39
CA GLY A 96 -19.05 17.67 -7.72
C GLY A 96 -20.11 17.90 -6.64
N ASN A 97 -19.98 17.28 -5.47
CA ASN A 97 -20.94 17.40 -4.36
C ASN A 97 -20.59 18.55 -3.38
N GLY A 98 -19.56 19.35 -3.69
CA GLY A 98 -19.07 20.44 -2.85
C GLY A 98 -18.16 19.99 -1.69
N LEU A 99 -17.90 18.71 -1.53
CA LEU A 99 -16.97 18.17 -0.56
C LEU A 99 -15.57 18.09 -1.18
N LYS A 100 -14.55 18.44 -0.40
CA LYS A 100 -13.16 18.26 -0.84
C LYS A 100 -12.81 16.78 -0.83
N PRO A 101 -12.29 16.25 -1.94
CA PRO A 101 -11.79 14.88 -1.96
C PRO A 101 -10.61 14.74 -0.98
N VAL A 102 -10.53 13.61 -0.32
CA VAL A 102 -9.43 13.27 0.59
C VAL A 102 -8.78 11.97 0.18
N ILE A 103 -7.48 11.90 0.32
CA ILE A 103 -6.69 10.67 0.22
C ILE A 103 -6.13 10.34 1.60
N ALA A 104 -6.05 9.05 1.88
CA ALA A 104 -5.32 8.60 3.04
C ALA A 104 -3.83 8.83 2.77
N LEU A 105 -3.18 9.64 3.59
CA LEU A 105 -1.73 9.64 3.67
C LEU A 105 -1.34 8.49 4.58
N GLU A 106 -0.41 7.68 4.14
CA GLU A 106 0.17 6.66 5.00
C GLU A 106 0.86 7.33 6.19
N SER A 107 0.59 6.79 7.36
CA SER A 107 1.28 7.25 8.57
C SER A 107 2.74 6.77 8.51
N ASN A 108 3.68 7.65 8.82
CA ASN A 108 5.08 7.26 9.03
C ASN A 108 5.25 6.27 10.22
N PHE A 109 4.18 6.05 10.98
CA PHE A 109 4.07 5.07 12.04
C PHE A 109 3.18 3.90 11.59
N MET A 110 3.55 3.24 10.52
CA MET A 110 2.88 2.03 10.07
C MET A 110 3.10 0.91 11.07
N GLY A 111 2.01 0.29 11.45
CA GLY A 111 1.84 -0.57 12.60
C GLY A 111 2.47 -1.95 12.61
N ASN A 112 3.64 -2.14 12.07
CA ASN A 112 4.44 -3.32 12.38
C ASN A 112 5.22 -3.04 13.66
N ASN A 113 4.61 -3.34 14.80
CA ASN A 113 5.24 -3.13 16.09
C ASN A 113 6.23 -4.28 16.36
N THR A 114 7.48 -3.93 16.61
CA THR A 114 8.48 -4.85 17.12
C THR A 114 8.52 -4.72 18.64
N PHE A 115 8.50 -5.85 19.32
CA PHE A 115 8.48 -5.90 20.78
C PHE A 115 9.74 -6.60 21.30
N ILE A 116 10.35 -6.03 22.33
CA ILE A 116 11.38 -6.70 23.12
C ILE A 116 10.65 -7.36 24.29
N THR A 117 10.73 -8.68 24.39
CA THR A 117 10.03 -9.44 25.42
C THR A 117 10.76 -9.41 26.75
N SER A 118 10.06 -9.70 27.85
CA SER A 118 10.68 -9.82 29.17
C SER A 118 11.58 -11.04 29.33
N ALA A 119 11.60 -11.96 28.36
CA ALA A 119 12.49 -13.11 28.31
C ALA A 119 13.85 -12.78 27.67
N ASP A 120 14.00 -11.59 27.10
CA ASP A 120 15.27 -11.15 26.52
C ASP A 120 16.27 -10.85 27.66
N GLU A 121 17.38 -11.59 27.67
CA GLU A 121 18.45 -11.41 28.67
C GLU A 121 19.31 -10.17 28.40
N SER A 122 19.21 -9.60 27.20
CA SER A 122 20.00 -8.45 26.75
C SER A 122 19.17 -7.38 26.02
N PRO A 123 18.12 -6.83 26.61
CA PRO A 123 17.17 -5.95 25.93
C PRO A 123 17.81 -4.69 25.35
N TRP A 124 18.95 -4.26 25.91
CA TRP A 124 19.74 -3.16 25.38
C TRP A 124 20.39 -3.46 24.05
N VAL A 125 20.83 -4.70 23.84
CA VAL A 125 21.41 -5.14 22.56
C VAL A 125 20.32 -5.20 21.50
N SER A 126 19.18 -5.79 21.83
CA SER A 126 18.02 -5.84 20.95
C SER A 126 17.52 -4.44 20.58
N PHE A 127 17.44 -3.53 21.54
CA PHE A 127 17.08 -2.14 21.26
C PHE A 127 18.07 -1.45 20.31
N ARG A 128 19.39 -1.64 20.52
CA ARG A 128 20.40 -1.08 19.62
C ARG A 128 20.32 -1.63 18.21
N LEU A 129 19.99 -2.91 18.06
CA LEU A 129 19.78 -3.51 16.76
C LEU A 129 18.58 -2.87 16.06
N LEU A 130 17.46 -2.67 16.76
CA LEU A 130 16.30 -2.00 16.22
C LEU A 130 16.63 -0.54 15.84
N ASP A 131 17.33 0.19 16.71
CA ASP A 131 17.74 1.57 16.44
C ASP A 131 18.66 1.68 15.22
N TYR A 132 19.55 0.69 15.02
CA TYR A 132 20.39 0.61 13.83
C TYR A 132 19.57 0.57 12.53
N PHE A 133 18.46 -0.14 12.50
CA PHE A 133 17.60 -0.20 11.29
C PHE A 133 16.96 1.15 10.91
N PHE A 134 16.93 2.12 11.83
CA PHE A 134 16.52 3.50 11.52
C PHE A 134 17.68 4.38 11.04
N THR A 135 18.90 3.91 11.01
CA THR A 135 20.01 4.60 10.35
C THR A 135 19.91 4.42 8.84
N TYR A 136 20.56 5.31 8.07
CA TYR A 136 20.64 5.17 6.62
C TYR A 136 21.22 3.79 6.22
N GLU A 137 22.35 3.41 6.81
CA GLU A 137 23.03 2.13 6.53
C GLU A 137 22.15 0.92 6.90
N GLY A 138 21.53 0.94 8.06
CA GLY A 138 20.61 -0.11 8.50
C GLY A 138 19.39 -0.24 7.60
N SER A 139 18.76 0.88 7.21
CA SER A 139 17.63 0.90 6.30
C SER A 139 18.00 0.36 4.91
N MET A 140 19.16 0.73 4.39
CA MET A 140 19.66 0.20 3.12
C MET A 140 19.94 -1.31 3.20
N THR A 141 20.48 -1.77 4.31
CA THR A 141 20.74 -3.21 4.54
C THR A 141 19.42 -4.01 4.56
N VAL A 142 18.41 -3.53 5.25
CA VAL A 142 17.07 -4.17 5.27
C VAL A 142 16.42 -4.16 3.89
N GLY A 143 16.60 -3.07 3.13
CA GLY A 143 16.12 -2.96 1.75
C GLY A 143 16.95 -3.74 0.73
N CYS A 144 18.00 -4.47 1.17
CA CYS A 144 18.91 -5.21 0.28
C CYS A 144 19.69 -4.34 -0.70
N PHE A 145 19.98 -3.12 -0.30
CA PHE A 145 20.80 -2.16 -1.04
C PHE A 145 22.19 -2.05 -0.40
N ASN A 146 23.16 -2.77 -0.90
CA ASN A 146 24.55 -2.66 -0.46
C ASN A 146 25.52 -2.99 -1.61
N GLU A 147 26.81 -2.69 -1.43
CA GLU A 147 27.84 -2.85 -2.45
C GLU A 147 27.98 -4.31 -2.92
N ASP A 148 27.83 -5.27 -2.02
CA ASP A 148 28.01 -6.70 -2.30
C ASP A 148 26.85 -7.29 -3.12
N LEU A 149 25.73 -6.60 -3.14
CA LEU A 149 24.51 -7.02 -3.85
C LEU A 149 24.27 -6.27 -5.18
N ILE A 150 25.25 -5.43 -5.60
CA ILE A 150 25.18 -4.76 -6.90
C ILE A 150 25.15 -5.79 -8.03
N GLY A 151 24.15 -5.68 -8.91
CA GLY A 151 23.91 -6.61 -10.01
C GLY A 151 23.13 -7.86 -9.59
N VAL A 152 22.88 -8.07 -8.29
CA VAL A 152 22.01 -9.11 -7.77
C VAL A 152 20.64 -8.47 -7.43
N THR A 153 20.53 -7.78 -6.30
CA THR A 153 19.28 -7.14 -5.89
C THR A 153 19.20 -5.67 -6.22
N CYS A 154 20.32 -4.99 -6.38
CA CYS A 154 20.37 -3.53 -6.55
C CYS A 154 21.38 -3.09 -7.60
N GLN A 155 21.28 -1.82 -7.97
CA GLN A 155 22.20 -1.10 -8.84
C GLN A 155 22.34 0.35 -8.37
N LYS A 156 23.47 0.98 -8.75
CA LYS A 156 23.67 2.43 -8.56
C LYS A 156 23.23 3.17 -9.81
N THR A 157 22.46 4.23 -9.60
CA THR A 157 21.99 5.15 -10.63
C THR A 157 22.48 6.57 -10.33
N GLU A 158 22.30 7.50 -11.25
CA GLU A 158 22.60 8.92 -11.02
C GLU A 158 21.77 9.53 -9.86
N SER A 159 20.57 9.01 -9.63
CA SER A 159 19.66 9.44 -8.57
C SER A 159 19.88 8.72 -7.23
N GLY A 160 20.73 7.71 -7.17
CA GLY A 160 21.01 6.93 -5.97
C GLY A 160 20.97 5.42 -6.20
N TRP A 161 20.33 4.70 -5.31
CA TRP A 161 20.15 3.26 -5.41
C TRP A 161 18.80 2.92 -6.04
N ASP A 162 18.78 1.84 -6.81
CA ASP A 162 17.58 1.27 -7.40
C ASP A 162 17.67 -0.25 -7.39
N TYR A 163 16.57 -0.96 -7.61
CA TYR A 163 16.61 -2.40 -7.80
C TYR A 163 17.31 -2.74 -9.12
N SER A 164 17.95 -3.91 -9.14
CA SER A 164 18.59 -4.39 -10.37
C SER A 164 17.53 -4.73 -11.43
N GLU A 165 17.94 -4.69 -12.71
CA GLU A 165 17.04 -5.07 -13.81
C GLU A 165 16.48 -6.50 -13.66
N ALA A 166 17.24 -7.41 -13.05
CA ALA A 166 16.78 -8.76 -12.76
C ALA A 166 15.61 -8.77 -11.76
N MET A 167 15.64 -7.90 -10.75
CA MET A 167 14.55 -7.75 -9.77
C MET A 167 13.34 -7.05 -10.38
N LEU A 168 13.57 -5.99 -11.14
CA LEU A 168 12.51 -5.19 -11.79
C LEU A 168 11.74 -6.00 -12.85
N ASN A 169 12.39 -6.93 -13.51
CA ASN A 169 11.80 -7.75 -14.57
C ASN A 169 11.32 -9.14 -14.09
N ASP A 170 11.33 -9.44 -12.79
CA ASP A 170 10.83 -10.71 -12.29
C ASP A 170 9.29 -10.76 -12.43
N GLU A 171 8.79 -11.79 -13.13
CA GLU A 171 7.36 -11.95 -13.40
C GLU A 171 6.51 -12.10 -12.13
N ARG A 172 7.12 -12.46 -11.01
CA ARG A 172 6.47 -12.61 -9.70
C ARG A 172 6.40 -11.31 -8.90
N GLY A 173 7.03 -10.24 -9.42
CA GLY A 173 7.15 -8.93 -8.81
C GLY A 173 8.40 -8.75 -7.94
N VAL A 174 8.87 -7.52 -7.88
CA VAL A 174 10.10 -7.10 -7.18
C VAL A 174 10.13 -7.58 -5.73
N ALA A 175 9.04 -7.46 -4.99
CA ALA A 175 8.99 -7.81 -3.58
C ALA A 175 9.30 -9.30 -3.34
N VAL A 176 8.81 -10.19 -4.21
CA VAL A 176 9.08 -11.63 -4.15
C VAL A 176 10.53 -11.92 -4.51
N ALA A 177 10.99 -11.35 -5.62
CA ALA A 177 12.35 -11.55 -6.11
C ALA A 177 13.41 -11.08 -5.09
N VAL A 178 13.23 -9.91 -4.51
CA VAL A 178 14.12 -9.37 -3.47
C VAL A 178 14.07 -10.21 -2.19
N GLY A 179 12.87 -10.63 -1.75
CA GLY A 179 12.71 -11.46 -0.56
C GLY A 179 13.41 -12.82 -0.66
N GLU A 180 13.49 -13.39 -1.87
CA GLU A 180 14.22 -14.64 -2.10
C GLU A 180 15.74 -14.43 -2.29
N ALA A 181 16.14 -13.34 -2.91
CA ALA A 181 17.54 -13.06 -3.23
C ALA A 181 18.30 -12.43 -2.06
N CYS A 182 17.60 -11.80 -1.12
CA CYS A 182 18.19 -11.16 0.04
C CYS A 182 18.39 -12.20 1.16
N PRO A 183 19.62 -12.51 1.52
CA PRO A 183 19.90 -13.40 2.64
C PRO A 183 19.72 -12.65 3.96
N LEU A 184 18.51 -12.25 4.30
CA LEU A 184 18.23 -11.80 5.66
C LEU A 184 18.26 -13.00 6.58
N PRO A 185 19.01 -12.92 7.70
CA PRO A 185 19.12 -14.02 8.65
C PRO A 185 17.82 -14.33 9.37
#